data_bcad93176a88f3d043e9bde30dd4819c
#
_entry.id   bcad93176a88f3d043e9bde30dd4819c
#
_cell.length_a   1.000
_cell.length_b   1.000
_cell.length_c   1.000
_cell.angle_alpha   90.00
_cell.angle_beta   90.00
_cell.angle_gamma   90.00
#
_symmetry.space_group_name_H-M   'P 1'
#
loop_
_entity.id
_entity.type
_entity.pdbx_description
1 polymer ?
#
loop_
_entity_poly.entity_id
_entity_poly.type
_entity_poly.pdbx_seq_one_letter_code
_entity_poly.pdbx_strand_id
1 'polypeptide(L)'
;MKNTLFLLICFLASLPASPAFSQPSARIAGGPYLRNVTEDGFTVIWTTTTDAAAWVETAPDDGTHFYAVERPKYYDSHLGRQRLGKLHRVRVGGLEPGKTYRYRIMQQAVLSDEGNKRVVLGEGYGSDILKHAPYPVTTPSADRNELEFWMVNDIHGRDSVFRLLIGDAPKQKPDFVCLNGDLLNSIESEEALFTGFLASASELLTPAGIPLVVTRGNHDGRGKFARHWLDYFPTPTGESYYTFRRGPVFFVVLDGCEDKPDSDIRYYGLSTADAYREQQAQWLRGVVAGEEFRSAPYRIVLIHMPPNKGRGWHGELEIERLFLPILDGSGIDLMLCGHYHRYQWIDDLSRGADFPILINSNSDKTVVTAGSKGIDIRVVDTAGDVVKEHKIPKNNR
;
A
#
# COMPACT_ATOMS: atom_id res chain seq x y z
N MET A 1 -64.92 61.30 34.64
CA MET A 1 -64.44 59.90 34.48
C MET A 1 -63.20 59.95 33.61
N LYS A 2 -62.00 59.81 34.18
CA LYS A 2 -60.73 59.86 33.46
C LYS A 2 -60.23 58.44 33.25
N ASN A 3 -60.16 57.96 31.97
CA ASN A 3 -59.58 56.67 31.62
C ASN A 3 -58.06 56.81 31.52
N THR A 4 -57.35 56.13 32.38
CA THR A 4 -55.86 56.02 32.33
C THR A 4 -55.53 54.77 31.56
N LEU A 5 -54.89 54.90 30.39
CA LEU A 5 -54.40 53.81 29.57
C LEU A 5 -52.98 53.43 30.05
N PHE A 6 -52.81 52.19 30.58
CA PHE A 6 -51.50 51.64 30.96
C PHE A 6 -50.86 51.00 29.69
N LEU A 7 -49.76 51.57 29.27
CA LEU A 7 -48.95 51.01 28.18
C LEU A 7 -47.96 50.03 28.79
N LEU A 8 -48.12 48.75 28.48
CA LEU A 8 -47.20 47.69 28.89
C LEU A 8 -46.07 47.62 27.87
N ILE A 9 -44.89 48.12 28.19
CA ILE A 9 -43.67 47.98 27.36
C ILE A 9 -43.02 46.66 27.66
N CYS A 10 -43.15 45.66 26.74
CA CYS A 10 -42.38 44.42 26.81
C CYS A 10 -40.95 44.70 26.35
N PHE A 11 -39.99 44.68 27.25
CA PHE A 11 -38.55 44.61 26.94
C PHE A 11 -38.23 43.22 26.50
N LEU A 12 -38.08 42.98 25.18
CA LEU A 12 -37.43 41.83 24.62
C LEU A 12 -35.91 41.95 24.86
N ALA A 13 -35.41 41.31 25.86
CA ALA A 13 -33.97 41.15 26.06
C ALA A 13 -33.44 40.19 24.98
N SER A 14 -32.81 40.78 23.96
CA SER A 14 -32.02 40.01 23.01
C SER A 14 -30.80 39.39 23.71
N LEU A 15 -30.88 38.11 24.09
CA LEU A 15 -29.72 37.38 24.53
C LEU A 15 -28.71 37.33 23.37
N PRO A 16 -27.43 37.72 23.58
CA PRO A 16 -26.44 37.57 22.55
C PRO A 16 -26.30 36.08 22.21
N ALA A 17 -26.51 35.72 20.94
CA ALA A 17 -26.23 34.39 20.47
C ALA A 17 -24.73 34.12 20.72
N SER A 18 -24.46 33.22 21.66
CA SER A 18 -23.09 32.74 21.86
C SER A 18 -22.59 32.20 20.54
N PRO A 19 -21.38 32.58 20.10
CA PRO A 19 -20.82 31.98 18.89
C PRO A 19 -20.80 30.46 19.11
N ALA A 20 -21.49 29.75 18.23
CA ALA A 20 -21.42 28.31 18.19
C ALA A 20 -19.97 27.93 17.81
N PHE A 21 -19.12 27.67 18.78
CA PHE A 21 -17.83 27.04 18.53
C PHE A 21 -18.13 25.69 17.90
N SER A 22 -17.91 25.56 16.59
CA SER A 22 -17.98 24.27 15.94
C SER A 22 -16.93 23.37 16.57
N GLN A 23 -17.37 22.25 17.12
CA GLN A 23 -16.45 21.26 17.70
C GLN A 23 -15.44 20.81 16.61
N PRO A 24 -14.17 20.56 16.97
CA PRO A 24 -13.21 20.02 16.03
C PRO A 24 -13.74 18.74 15.40
N SER A 25 -13.78 18.68 14.09
CA SER A 25 -14.15 17.46 13.34
C SER A 25 -12.87 16.82 12.78
N ALA A 26 -12.69 15.53 12.99
CA ALA A 26 -11.60 14.77 12.38
C ALA A 26 -11.94 14.54 10.89
N ARG A 27 -11.37 15.35 10.01
CA ARG A 27 -11.50 15.16 8.55
C ARG A 27 -10.37 14.32 8.03
N ILE A 28 -10.59 13.67 6.87
CA ILE A 28 -9.52 12.95 6.17
C ILE A 28 -8.47 13.97 5.73
N ALA A 29 -7.21 13.72 6.08
CA ALA A 29 -6.05 14.51 5.66
C ALA A 29 -5.31 13.84 4.50
N GLY A 30 -5.28 12.48 4.46
CA GLY A 30 -4.66 11.70 3.40
C GLY A 30 -5.23 10.30 3.33
N GLY A 31 -5.17 9.67 2.16
CA GLY A 31 -5.82 8.39 1.90
C GLY A 31 -7.32 8.52 1.57
N PRO A 32 -8.13 7.46 1.71
CA PRO A 32 -7.70 6.10 2.07
C PRO A 32 -7.01 5.35 0.93
N TYR A 33 -6.27 4.31 1.29
CA TYR A 33 -5.73 3.35 0.35
C TYR A 33 -5.78 1.92 0.91
N LEU A 34 -5.81 0.94 0.01
CA LEU A 34 -5.93 -0.47 0.33
C LEU A 34 -4.58 -1.16 0.37
N ARG A 35 -4.37 -1.97 1.42
CA ARG A 35 -3.19 -2.83 1.60
C ARG A 35 -3.62 -4.24 2.03
N ASN A 36 -2.73 -5.21 1.88
CA ASN A 36 -2.90 -6.56 2.42
C ASN A 36 -4.29 -7.14 2.14
N VAL A 37 -4.75 -7.03 0.88
CA VAL A 37 -6.00 -7.65 0.45
C VAL A 37 -5.75 -9.14 0.30
N THR A 38 -6.44 -9.94 1.11
CA THR A 38 -6.35 -11.40 1.20
C THR A 38 -7.72 -12.01 0.91
N GLU A 39 -7.80 -13.32 0.81
CA GLU A 39 -9.07 -14.03 0.57
C GLU A 39 -10.13 -13.77 1.65
N ASP A 40 -9.69 -13.48 2.87
CA ASP A 40 -10.55 -13.27 4.04
C ASP A 40 -10.68 -11.81 4.47
N GLY A 41 -10.02 -10.85 3.78
CA GLY A 41 -10.10 -9.45 4.20
C GLY A 41 -9.10 -8.49 3.57
N PHE A 42 -9.03 -7.27 4.12
CA PHE A 42 -8.18 -6.19 3.62
C PHE A 42 -7.84 -5.19 4.73
N THR A 43 -6.82 -4.38 4.51
CA THR A 43 -6.46 -3.27 5.41
C THR A 43 -6.71 -1.94 4.69
N VAL A 44 -7.41 -1.02 5.37
CA VAL A 44 -7.59 0.37 4.92
C VAL A 44 -6.73 1.28 5.76
N ILE A 45 -6.02 2.20 5.12
CA ILE A 45 -5.13 3.15 5.78
C ILE A 45 -5.50 4.56 5.36
N TRP A 46 -5.62 5.47 6.33
CA TRP A 46 -5.83 6.90 6.08
C TRP A 46 -5.34 7.74 7.25
N THR A 47 -5.21 9.04 7.03
CA THR A 47 -4.86 10.00 8.07
C THR A 47 -5.97 11.03 8.27
N THR A 48 -6.01 11.60 9.47
CA THR A 48 -6.98 12.63 9.87
C THR A 48 -6.30 13.92 10.30
N THR A 49 -7.04 15.03 10.20
CA THR A 49 -6.54 16.36 10.56
C THR A 49 -6.24 16.51 12.06
N THR A 50 -6.94 15.75 12.90
CA THR A 50 -6.78 15.73 14.38
C THR A 50 -6.77 14.28 14.85
N ASP A 51 -6.33 14.04 16.09
CA ASP A 51 -6.45 12.73 16.70
C ASP A 51 -7.90 12.25 16.69
N ALA A 52 -8.12 11.01 16.35
CA ALA A 52 -9.44 10.41 16.23
C ALA A 52 -9.47 8.95 16.68
N ALA A 53 -10.66 8.48 17.06
CA ALA A 53 -11.03 7.07 17.08
C ALA A 53 -11.63 6.72 15.72
N ALA A 54 -11.19 5.62 15.10
CA ALA A 54 -11.56 5.30 13.72
C ALA A 54 -12.02 3.86 13.54
N TRP A 55 -12.90 3.64 12.53
CA TRP A 55 -13.39 2.32 12.15
C TRP A 55 -13.77 2.26 10.68
N VAL A 56 -13.93 1.06 10.18
CA VAL A 56 -14.46 0.76 8.84
C VAL A 56 -15.78 0.03 8.99
N GLU A 57 -16.77 0.39 8.18
CA GLU A 57 -18.03 -0.32 8.02
C GLU A 57 -18.05 -1.00 6.67
N THR A 58 -18.59 -2.23 6.58
CA THR A 58 -18.62 -3.01 5.36
C THR A 58 -20.03 -3.50 5.01
N ALA A 59 -20.29 -3.67 3.73
CA ALA A 59 -21.50 -4.27 3.18
C ALA A 59 -21.13 -5.17 1.99
N PRO A 60 -21.87 -6.23 1.70
CA PRO A 60 -21.73 -6.95 0.43
C PRO A 60 -22.10 -6.02 -0.73
N ASP A 61 -21.53 -6.27 -1.91
CA ASP A 61 -21.92 -5.57 -3.14
C ASP A 61 -23.05 -6.34 -3.85
N ASP A 62 -24.24 -6.30 -3.25
CA ASP A 62 -25.43 -7.05 -3.64
C ASP A 62 -26.55 -6.18 -4.23
N GLY A 63 -26.25 -4.91 -4.52
CA GLY A 63 -27.20 -3.93 -5.03
C GLY A 63 -28.12 -3.32 -3.98
N THR A 64 -28.07 -3.76 -2.71
CA THR A 64 -28.87 -3.15 -1.63
C THR A 64 -28.29 -1.82 -1.19
N HIS A 65 -29.12 -0.97 -0.56
CA HIS A 65 -28.61 0.25 0.06
C HIS A 65 -27.57 -0.08 1.15
N PHE A 66 -26.48 0.69 1.22
CA PHE A 66 -25.38 0.40 2.16
C PHE A 66 -25.87 0.24 3.60
N TYR A 67 -26.79 1.10 4.04
CA TYR A 67 -27.39 1.07 5.38
C TYR A 67 -28.80 0.45 5.39
N ALA A 68 -29.10 -0.50 4.50
CA ALA A 68 -30.35 -1.27 4.57
C ALA A 68 -30.49 -2.05 5.88
N VAL A 69 -29.35 -2.46 6.46
CA VAL A 69 -29.21 -3.09 7.77
C VAL A 69 -28.01 -2.48 8.52
N GLU A 70 -27.93 -2.71 9.81
CA GLU A 70 -26.75 -2.33 10.59
C GLU A 70 -25.51 -3.04 10.03
N ARG A 71 -24.39 -2.29 9.93
CA ARG A 71 -23.14 -2.79 9.34
C ARG A 71 -22.14 -3.19 10.41
N PRO A 72 -21.39 -4.27 10.17
CA PRO A 72 -20.28 -4.64 11.05
C PRO A 72 -19.24 -3.52 11.05
N LYS A 73 -18.67 -3.26 12.24
CA LYS A 73 -17.65 -2.24 12.49
C LYS A 73 -16.34 -2.90 12.81
N TYR A 74 -15.28 -2.49 12.10
CA TYR A 74 -13.91 -2.93 12.32
C TYR A 74 -13.12 -1.73 12.80
N TYR A 75 -12.52 -1.84 13.98
CA TYR A 75 -11.84 -0.72 14.63
C TYR A 75 -10.33 -0.76 14.41
N ASP A 76 -9.70 0.41 14.38
CA ASP A 76 -8.25 0.49 14.54
C ASP A 76 -7.89 0.12 15.98
N SER A 77 -7.48 -1.12 16.19
CA SER A 77 -7.28 -1.69 17.52
C SER A 77 -5.89 -2.32 17.66
N HIS A 78 -5.32 -2.20 18.85
CA HIS A 78 -4.08 -2.86 19.23
C HIS A 78 -4.15 -3.33 20.68
N LEU A 79 -3.74 -4.55 20.95
CA LEU A 79 -3.78 -5.16 22.29
C LEU A 79 -5.16 -5.03 22.98
N GLY A 80 -6.24 -5.17 22.20
CA GLY A 80 -7.62 -5.13 22.72
C GLY A 80 -8.16 -3.71 23.00
N ARG A 81 -7.46 -2.65 22.58
CA ARG A 81 -7.92 -1.26 22.71
C ARG A 81 -7.91 -0.57 21.37
N GLN A 82 -8.88 0.32 21.14
CA GLN A 82 -8.86 1.22 20.00
C GLN A 82 -7.68 2.17 20.10
N ARG A 83 -6.99 2.39 18.99
CA ARG A 83 -5.96 3.43 18.89
C ARG A 83 -6.62 4.78 18.74
N LEU A 84 -6.02 5.78 19.37
CA LEU A 84 -6.35 7.18 19.19
C LEU A 84 -5.14 7.85 18.55
N GLY A 85 -5.36 8.58 17.47
CA GLY A 85 -4.27 9.24 16.76
C GLY A 85 -4.72 9.75 15.39
N LYS A 86 -3.75 10.21 14.59
CA LYS A 86 -4.02 10.74 13.25
C LYS A 86 -3.90 9.70 12.15
N LEU A 87 -3.04 8.70 12.32
CA LEU A 87 -2.87 7.60 11.36
C LEU A 87 -3.73 6.40 11.78
N HIS A 88 -4.58 5.95 10.88
CA HIS A 88 -5.51 4.84 11.10
C HIS A 88 -5.18 3.67 10.18
N ARG A 89 -5.21 2.44 10.74
CA ARG A 89 -4.91 1.18 10.05
C ARG A 89 -5.94 0.14 10.50
N VAL A 90 -7.00 0.04 9.74
CA VAL A 90 -8.11 -0.85 10.09
C VAL A 90 -8.04 -2.12 9.25
N ARG A 91 -7.88 -3.27 9.92
CA ARG A 91 -8.02 -4.58 9.30
C ARG A 91 -9.49 -4.98 9.31
N VAL A 92 -10.03 -5.24 8.13
CA VAL A 92 -11.31 -5.91 7.92
C VAL A 92 -11.04 -7.39 7.66
N GLY A 93 -11.68 -8.28 8.39
CA GLY A 93 -11.52 -9.73 8.26
C GLY A 93 -12.85 -10.47 8.30
N GLY A 94 -12.79 -11.79 8.11
CA GLY A 94 -13.97 -12.65 8.11
C GLY A 94 -14.82 -12.52 6.84
N LEU A 95 -14.21 -12.11 5.73
CA LEU A 95 -14.84 -12.01 4.43
C LEU A 95 -14.73 -13.32 3.65
N GLU A 96 -15.60 -13.51 2.66
CA GLU A 96 -15.56 -14.66 1.77
C GLU A 96 -14.60 -14.42 0.59
N PRO A 97 -13.86 -15.44 0.12
CA PRO A 97 -13.03 -15.34 -1.07
C PRO A 97 -13.83 -15.04 -2.35
N GLY A 98 -13.24 -14.28 -3.26
CA GLY A 98 -13.81 -14.00 -4.58
C GLY A 98 -15.06 -13.13 -4.57
N LYS A 99 -15.32 -12.42 -3.48
CA LYS A 99 -16.50 -11.55 -3.33
C LYS A 99 -16.15 -10.08 -3.37
N THR A 100 -17.05 -9.28 -3.93
CA THR A 100 -16.94 -7.83 -3.88
C THR A 100 -17.72 -7.29 -2.69
N TYR A 101 -17.06 -6.42 -1.94
CA TYR A 101 -17.63 -5.70 -0.82
C TYR A 101 -17.55 -4.20 -1.07
N ARG A 102 -18.39 -3.46 -0.36
CA ARG A 102 -18.35 -2.00 -0.28
C ARG A 102 -17.95 -1.61 1.14
N TYR A 103 -17.15 -0.59 1.31
CA TYR A 103 -16.78 -0.12 2.65
C TYR A 103 -16.82 1.40 2.76
N ARG A 104 -16.96 1.88 3.99
CA ARG A 104 -16.86 3.29 4.39
C ARG A 104 -15.88 3.43 5.55
N ILE A 105 -15.12 4.49 5.53
CA ILE A 105 -14.27 4.89 6.66
C ILE A 105 -15.00 5.89 7.54
N MET A 106 -14.87 5.73 8.85
CA MET A 106 -15.55 6.52 9.87
C MET A 106 -14.56 6.93 10.94
N GLN A 107 -14.71 8.14 11.49
CA GLN A 107 -13.87 8.64 12.56
C GLN A 107 -14.62 9.61 13.48
N GLN A 108 -14.16 9.69 14.73
CA GLN A 108 -14.60 10.67 15.73
C GLN A 108 -13.38 11.39 16.30
N ALA A 109 -13.40 12.73 16.26
CA ALA A 109 -12.31 13.52 16.82
C ALA A 109 -12.16 13.24 18.33
N VAL A 110 -10.94 13.13 18.81
CA VAL A 110 -10.64 13.13 20.24
C VAL A 110 -10.64 14.57 20.73
N LEU A 111 -11.64 14.93 21.54
CA LEU A 111 -11.76 16.28 22.12
C LEU A 111 -10.93 16.42 23.37
N SER A 112 -10.84 15.37 24.19
CA SER A 112 -9.90 15.25 25.30
C SER A 112 -9.58 13.79 25.59
N ASP A 113 -8.38 13.51 26.05
CA ASP A 113 -7.95 12.21 26.55
C ASP A 113 -7.20 12.38 27.87
N GLU A 114 -7.83 11.96 28.95
CA GLU A 114 -7.27 11.91 30.31
C GLU A 114 -6.92 10.45 30.69
N GLY A 115 -6.76 9.58 29.72
CA GLY A 115 -6.49 8.17 29.90
C GLY A 115 -7.64 7.44 30.59
N ASN A 116 -7.35 6.72 31.66
CA ASN A 116 -8.37 5.92 32.36
C ASN A 116 -9.42 6.75 33.10
N LYS A 117 -9.25 8.07 33.22
CA LYS A 117 -10.21 8.92 33.92
C LYS A 117 -11.37 9.30 33.02
N ARG A 118 -11.05 9.75 31.79
CA ARG A 118 -12.06 10.23 30.85
C ARG A 118 -11.48 10.35 29.44
N VAL A 119 -12.24 9.91 28.44
CA VAL A 119 -12.02 10.24 27.02
C VAL A 119 -13.31 10.88 26.49
N VAL A 120 -13.20 12.00 25.81
CA VAL A 120 -14.33 12.69 25.18
C VAL A 120 -14.12 12.67 23.67
N LEU A 121 -15.06 12.06 22.96
CA LEU A 121 -15.09 12.02 21.51
C LEU A 121 -16.12 13.03 20.97
N GLY A 122 -15.82 13.60 19.83
CA GLY A 122 -16.73 14.48 19.09
C GLY A 122 -17.79 13.72 18.30
N GLU A 123 -18.46 14.43 17.41
CA GLU A 123 -19.41 13.80 16.50
C GLU A 123 -18.69 12.87 15.50
N GLY A 124 -19.37 11.78 15.11
CA GLY A 124 -18.88 10.86 14.09
C GLY A 124 -18.91 11.53 12.72
N TYR A 125 -17.83 11.33 11.97
CA TYR A 125 -17.70 11.76 10.58
C TYR A 125 -17.43 10.56 9.70
N GLY A 126 -18.24 10.40 8.64
CA GLY A 126 -17.99 9.42 7.58
C GLY A 126 -17.37 10.08 6.35
N SER A 127 -16.77 9.30 5.47
CA SER A 127 -16.22 9.77 4.21
C SER A 127 -17.35 10.25 3.27
N ASP A 128 -17.82 11.45 3.51
CA ASP A 128 -18.86 12.17 2.75
C ASP A 128 -20.00 11.26 2.23
N ILE A 129 -20.70 10.62 3.19
CA ILE A 129 -21.72 9.58 2.93
C ILE A 129 -22.80 10.00 1.91
N LEU A 130 -23.05 11.30 1.82
CA LEU A 130 -24.07 11.83 0.92
C LEU A 130 -23.57 12.12 -0.50
N LYS A 131 -22.26 12.35 -0.67
CA LYS A 131 -21.66 12.77 -1.95
C LYS A 131 -20.83 11.69 -2.63
N HIS A 132 -20.33 10.72 -1.86
CA HIS A 132 -19.49 9.66 -2.39
C HIS A 132 -20.12 8.28 -2.21
N ALA A 133 -20.05 7.46 -3.26
CA ALA A 133 -20.36 6.03 -3.15
C ALA A 133 -19.40 5.37 -2.13
N PRO A 134 -19.80 4.28 -1.46
CA PRO A 134 -18.88 3.46 -0.70
C PRO A 134 -17.75 2.95 -1.60
N TYR A 135 -16.54 2.82 -1.05
CA TYR A 135 -15.42 2.29 -1.79
C TYR A 135 -15.58 0.78 -2.03
N PRO A 136 -15.28 0.29 -3.24
CA PRO A 136 -15.31 -1.14 -3.51
C PRO A 136 -14.03 -1.83 -3.08
N VAL A 137 -14.09 -3.13 -2.84
CA VAL A 137 -12.94 -4.02 -2.70
C VAL A 137 -13.37 -5.44 -3.06
N THR A 138 -12.54 -6.15 -3.84
CA THR A 138 -12.78 -7.56 -4.16
C THR A 138 -11.73 -8.42 -3.49
N THR A 139 -12.14 -9.39 -2.67
CA THR A 139 -11.25 -10.40 -2.12
C THR A 139 -10.79 -11.33 -3.24
N PRO A 140 -9.50 -11.73 -3.29
CA PRO A 140 -9.04 -12.72 -4.25
C PRO A 140 -9.67 -14.10 -3.97
N SER A 141 -9.58 -14.98 -4.96
CA SER A 141 -9.87 -16.40 -4.81
C SER A 141 -8.69 -17.23 -5.30
N ALA A 142 -8.36 -18.29 -4.56
CA ALA A 142 -7.32 -19.25 -4.96
C ALA A 142 -7.66 -19.97 -6.28
N ASP A 143 -8.95 -20.12 -6.58
CA ASP A 143 -9.42 -20.78 -7.82
C ASP A 143 -9.24 -19.94 -9.07
N ARG A 144 -8.83 -18.69 -8.92
CA ARG A 144 -8.59 -17.80 -10.05
C ARG A 144 -7.29 -18.20 -10.80
N ASN A 145 -7.43 -18.52 -12.07
CA ASN A 145 -6.35 -19.03 -12.91
C ASN A 145 -5.61 -17.94 -13.70
N GLU A 146 -5.96 -16.69 -13.50
CA GLU A 146 -5.37 -15.55 -14.19
C GLU A 146 -5.18 -14.38 -13.24
N LEU A 147 -4.10 -13.62 -13.44
CA LEU A 147 -3.74 -12.44 -12.66
C LEU A 147 -3.18 -11.39 -13.60
N GLU A 148 -3.62 -10.15 -13.49
CA GLU A 148 -2.92 -9.00 -14.07
C GLU A 148 -2.53 -8.01 -12.97
N PHE A 149 -1.27 -7.60 -12.96
CA PHE A 149 -0.80 -6.53 -12.07
C PHE A 149 0.14 -5.57 -12.79
N TRP A 150 0.25 -4.38 -12.26
CA TRP A 150 1.14 -3.36 -12.79
C TRP A 150 2.26 -3.07 -11.80
N MET A 151 3.44 -2.75 -12.29
CA MET A 151 4.57 -2.31 -11.49
C MET A 151 5.09 -0.97 -11.99
N VAL A 152 5.35 -0.06 -11.06
CA VAL A 152 6.07 1.20 -11.24
C VAL A 152 7.14 1.32 -10.17
N ASN A 153 8.23 2.03 -10.45
CA ASN A 153 9.40 2.17 -9.57
C ASN A 153 10.11 3.50 -9.81
N ASP A 154 11.02 3.87 -8.92
CA ASP A 154 11.91 5.03 -9.09
C ASP A 154 11.16 6.33 -9.42
N ILE A 155 10.02 6.53 -8.76
CA ILE A 155 9.16 7.72 -8.94
C ILE A 155 9.88 8.97 -8.45
N HIS A 156 10.64 8.87 -7.35
CA HIS A 156 11.41 9.97 -6.79
C HIS A 156 10.61 11.27 -6.60
N GLY A 157 9.35 11.14 -6.16
CA GLY A 157 8.44 12.26 -5.94
C GLY A 157 7.91 12.93 -7.21
N ARG A 158 8.11 12.33 -8.40
CA ARG A 158 7.58 12.84 -9.67
C ARG A 158 6.11 12.43 -9.84
N ASP A 159 5.24 12.99 -9.01
CA ASP A 159 3.81 12.64 -8.99
C ASP A 159 3.13 12.78 -10.37
N SER A 160 3.54 13.74 -11.18
CA SER A 160 3.00 13.91 -12.54
C SER A 160 3.31 12.71 -13.45
N VAL A 161 4.52 12.13 -13.36
CA VAL A 161 4.90 10.92 -14.09
C VAL A 161 4.12 9.72 -13.54
N PHE A 162 4.03 9.62 -12.21
CA PHE A 162 3.26 8.56 -11.55
C PHE A 162 1.80 8.55 -12.02
N ARG A 163 1.15 9.71 -12.05
CA ARG A 163 -0.23 9.86 -12.57
C ARG A 163 -0.38 9.43 -14.03
N LEU A 164 0.59 9.70 -14.89
CA LEU A 164 0.56 9.23 -16.28
C LEU A 164 0.65 7.70 -16.36
N LEU A 165 1.52 7.08 -15.55
CA LEU A 165 1.73 5.64 -15.58
C LEU A 165 0.54 4.84 -15.04
N ILE A 166 -0.17 5.34 -14.02
CA ILE A 166 -1.29 4.61 -13.40
C ILE A 166 -2.67 5.17 -13.72
N GLY A 167 -2.76 6.25 -14.48
CA GLY A 167 -4.00 6.99 -14.70
C GLY A 167 -5.11 6.20 -15.39
N ASP A 168 -4.77 5.17 -16.14
CA ASP A 168 -5.72 4.26 -16.78
C ASP A 168 -6.08 3.02 -15.91
N ALA A 169 -5.47 2.84 -14.74
CA ALA A 169 -5.76 1.73 -13.83
C ALA A 169 -7.24 1.63 -13.45
N PRO A 170 -7.97 2.72 -13.16
CA PRO A 170 -9.41 2.64 -12.85
C PRO A 170 -10.24 2.03 -13.98
N LYS A 171 -9.81 2.18 -15.24
CA LYS A 171 -10.47 1.63 -16.42
C LYS A 171 -10.05 0.18 -16.68
N GLN A 172 -8.76 -0.12 -16.58
CA GLN A 172 -8.17 -1.43 -16.89
C GLN A 172 -8.36 -2.43 -15.74
N LYS A 173 -8.43 -1.94 -14.49
CA LYS A 173 -8.68 -2.70 -13.25
C LYS A 173 -7.68 -3.84 -13.02
N PRO A 174 -6.37 -3.57 -12.96
CA PRO A 174 -5.41 -4.59 -12.54
C PRO A 174 -5.76 -5.09 -11.13
N ASP A 175 -5.36 -6.30 -10.80
CA ASP A 175 -5.58 -6.90 -9.47
C ASP A 175 -4.89 -6.14 -8.35
N PHE A 176 -3.76 -5.49 -8.66
CA PHE A 176 -3.05 -4.56 -7.79
C PHE A 176 -2.05 -3.72 -8.57
N VAL A 177 -1.60 -2.62 -7.97
CA VAL A 177 -0.43 -1.85 -8.44
C VAL A 177 0.71 -2.06 -7.46
N CYS A 178 1.85 -2.52 -7.98
CA CYS A 178 3.10 -2.67 -7.24
C CYS A 178 3.94 -1.39 -7.37
N LEU A 179 4.25 -0.79 -6.23
CA LEU A 179 5.20 0.30 -6.09
C LEU A 179 6.55 -0.32 -5.71
N ASN A 180 7.45 -0.50 -6.67
CA ASN A 180 8.67 -1.29 -6.49
C ASN A 180 9.88 -0.43 -6.13
N GLY A 181 9.74 0.37 -5.09
CA GLY A 181 10.83 1.12 -4.44
C GLY A 181 11.20 2.45 -5.10
N ASP A 182 11.96 3.23 -4.34
CA ASP A 182 12.46 4.57 -4.66
C ASP A 182 11.33 5.53 -5.04
N LEU A 183 10.28 5.53 -4.22
CA LEU A 183 9.10 6.36 -4.43
C LEU A 183 9.39 7.84 -4.17
N LEU A 184 10.32 8.12 -3.24
CA LEU A 184 10.86 9.45 -2.94
C LEU A 184 12.39 9.42 -2.94
N ASN A 185 13.04 10.57 -3.09
CA ASN A 185 14.49 10.68 -2.88
C ASN A 185 14.87 10.51 -1.40
N SER A 186 13.98 10.92 -0.51
CA SER A 186 14.11 10.88 0.95
C SER A 186 12.75 11.14 1.58
N ILE A 187 12.38 10.39 2.60
CA ILE A 187 11.10 10.55 3.30
C ILE A 187 11.30 11.48 4.50
N GLU A 188 11.11 12.78 4.31
CA GLU A 188 11.35 13.78 5.34
C GLU A 188 10.15 14.03 6.24
N SER A 189 8.92 13.81 5.74
CA SER A 189 7.68 14.05 6.47
C SER A 189 6.52 13.21 5.92
N GLU A 190 5.42 13.15 6.66
CA GLU A 190 4.15 12.60 6.18
C GLU A 190 3.66 13.33 4.94
N GLU A 191 3.74 14.67 4.95
CA GLU A 191 3.35 15.50 3.82
C GLU A 191 4.11 15.11 2.53
N ALA A 192 5.44 14.92 2.63
CA ALA A 192 6.26 14.51 1.49
C ALA A 192 5.81 13.15 0.93
N LEU A 193 5.42 12.20 1.80
CA LEU A 193 4.92 10.90 1.40
C LEU A 193 3.62 11.03 0.59
N PHE A 194 2.67 11.85 1.06
CA PHE A 194 1.40 12.04 0.37
C PHE A 194 1.57 12.86 -0.92
N THR A 195 2.28 13.98 -0.90
CA THR A 195 2.45 14.84 -2.07
C THR A 195 3.31 14.22 -3.16
N GLY A 196 4.21 13.30 -2.80
CA GLY A 196 5.11 12.65 -3.75
C GLY A 196 4.47 11.57 -4.62
N PHE A 197 3.45 10.86 -4.11
CA PHE A 197 2.75 9.81 -4.87
C PHE A 197 1.48 9.28 -4.18
N LEU A 198 1.42 9.26 -2.84
CA LEU A 198 0.39 8.49 -2.12
C LEU A 198 -1.00 9.12 -2.24
N ALA A 199 -1.08 10.45 -2.34
CA ALA A 199 -2.35 11.14 -2.60
C ALA A 199 -2.91 10.74 -3.97
N SER A 200 -2.08 10.73 -5.01
CA SER A 200 -2.46 10.31 -6.36
C SER A 200 -2.84 8.83 -6.42
N ALA A 201 -2.08 7.96 -5.73
CA ALA A 201 -2.45 6.56 -5.60
C ALA A 201 -3.82 6.39 -4.95
N SER A 202 -4.09 7.11 -3.86
CA SER A 202 -5.37 7.07 -3.15
C SER A 202 -6.52 7.56 -4.03
N GLU A 203 -6.33 8.67 -4.72
CA GLU A 203 -7.34 9.28 -5.60
C GLU A 203 -7.73 8.36 -6.77
N LEU A 204 -6.74 7.73 -7.40
CA LEU A 204 -6.96 6.93 -8.60
C LEU A 204 -7.36 5.48 -8.29
N LEU A 205 -6.72 4.85 -7.31
CA LEU A 205 -6.84 3.41 -7.12
C LEU A 205 -7.96 3.03 -6.14
N THR A 206 -8.17 3.80 -5.07
CA THR A 206 -9.15 3.44 -4.03
C THR A 206 -10.59 3.41 -4.53
N PRO A 207 -11.07 4.39 -5.32
CA PRO A 207 -12.41 4.33 -5.89
C PRO A 207 -12.62 3.17 -6.86
N ALA A 208 -11.55 2.65 -7.44
CA ALA A 208 -11.57 1.47 -8.31
C ALA A 208 -11.40 0.14 -7.55
N GLY A 209 -11.15 0.18 -6.24
CA GLY A 209 -10.92 -1.00 -5.41
C GLY A 209 -9.56 -1.68 -5.64
N ILE A 210 -8.59 -0.96 -6.19
CA ILE A 210 -7.27 -1.49 -6.55
C ILE A 210 -6.30 -1.31 -5.38
N PRO A 211 -5.77 -2.40 -4.79
CA PRO A 211 -4.83 -2.32 -3.69
C PRO A 211 -3.40 -2.01 -4.14
N LEU A 212 -2.61 -1.50 -3.20
CA LEU A 212 -1.17 -1.32 -3.34
C LEU A 212 -0.41 -2.53 -2.79
N VAL A 213 0.57 -3.00 -3.55
CA VAL A 213 1.69 -3.83 -3.10
C VAL A 213 2.92 -2.93 -3.10
N VAL A 214 3.75 -2.97 -2.05
CA VAL A 214 4.86 -2.04 -1.93
C VAL A 214 6.13 -2.80 -1.57
N THR A 215 7.18 -2.57 -2.34
CA THR A 215 8.55 -2.98 -2.07
C THR A 215 9.35 -1.75 -1.66
N ARG A 216 10.20 -1.85 -0.65
CA ARG A 216 11.04 -0.73 -0.23
C ARG A 216 12.29 -0.64 -1.11
N GLY A 217 12.57 0.55 -1.65
CA GLY A 217 13.84 0.87 -2.29
C GLY A 217 14.87 1.44 -1.32
N ASN A 218 16.10 1.65 -1.79
CA ASN A 218 17.16 2.17 -0.95
C ASN A 218 16.92 3.64 -0.55
N HIS A 219 16.29 4.44 -1.40
CA HIS A 219 15.90 5.81 -1.06
C HIS A 219 14.75 5.89 -0.07
N ASP A 220 13.86 4.90 -0.03
CA ASP A 220 12.74 4.86 0.92
C ASP A 220 13.19 4.58 2.37
N GLY A 221 14.46 4.17 2.56
CA GLY A 221 15.13 4.10 3.87
C GLY A 221 15.68 5.42 4.38
N ARG A 222 15.74 6.47 3.53
CA ARG A 222 16.39 7.75 3.81
C ARG A 222 15.40 8.79 4.31
N GLY A 223 15.90 9.72 5.13
CA GLY A 223 15.11 10.80 5.71
C GLY A 223 14.62 10.50 7.12
N LYS A 224 14.34 11.56 7.87
CA LYS A 224 13.97 11.44 9.30
C LYS A 224 12.63 10.75 9.54
N PHE A 225 11.75 10.74 8.55
CA PHE A 225 10.42 10.12 8.63
C PHE A 225 10.41 8.68 8.09
N ALA A 226 11.46 8.22 7.40
CA ALA A 226 11.55 6.87 6.81
C ALA A 226 11.38 5.73 7.83
N ARG A 227 11.73 5.96 9.11
CA ARG A 227 11.51 5.00 10.21
C ARG A 227 10.03 4.66 10.48
N HIS A 228 9.10 5.46 9.94
CA HIS A 228 7.66 5.23 9.97
C HIS A 228 7.13 4.44 8.77
N TRP A 229 8.01 3.88 7.92
CA TRP A 229 7.63 3.16 6.71
C TRP A 229 6.53 2.13 6.94
N LEU A 230 6.72 1.23 7.91
CA LEU A 230 5.75 0.19 8.21
C LEU A 230 4.45 0.70 8.86
N ASP A 231 4.44 1.93 9.35
CA ASP A 231 3.21 2.57 9.82
C ASP A 231 2.27 2.88 8.66
N TYR A 232 2.82 3.27 7.50
CA TYR A 232 2.08 3.58 6.27
C TYR A 232 1.95 2.37 5.33
N PHE A 233 2.92 1.46 5.37
CA PHE A 233 2.94 0.25 4.54
C PHE A 233 3.06 -1.02 5.37
N PRO A 234 2.07 -1.31 6.23
CA PRO A 234 2.10 -2.52 7.04
C PRO A 234 2.14 -3.77 6.17
N THR A 235 2.86 -4.77 6.64
CA THR A 235 3.04 -6.07 5.97
C THR A 235 2.57 -7.21 6.88
N PRO A 236 2.32 -8.41 6.35
CA PRO A 236 1.96 -9.55 7.17
C PRO A 236 3.04 -9.99 8.17
N THR A 237 4.31 -9.74 7.86
CA THR A 237 5.45 -10.14 8.71
C THR A 237 5.80 -9.10 9.78
N GLY A 238 5.36 -7.85 9.63
CA GLY A 238 5.85 -6.71 10.41
C GLY A 238 7.24 -6.25 9.98
N GLU A 239 7.81 -6.83 8.92
CA GLU A 239 9.08 -6.46 8.28
C GLU A 239 8.81 -5.93 6.86
N SER A 240 9.79 -5.32 6.20
CA SER A 240 9.61 -4.84 4.81
C SER A 240 9.67 -5.95 3.76
N TYR A 241 9.97 -7.18 4.16
CA TYR A 241 9.92 -8.36 3.31
C TYR A 241 8.78 -9.29 3.74
N TYR A 242 8.09 -9.88 2.76
CA TYR A 242 6.93 -10.73 3.00
C TYR A 242 6.59 -11.57 1.76
N THR A 243 5.65 -12.48 1.92
CA THR A 243 5.06 -13.23 0.81
C THR A 243 3.55 -13.00 0.76
N PHE A 244 2.99 -13.20 -0.42
CA PHE A 244 1.55 -13.31 -0.59
C PHE A 244 1.24 -14.13 -1.85
N ARG A 245 0.03 -14.69 -1.89
CA ARG A 245 -0.47 -15.37 -3.08
C ARG A 245 -1.60 -14.56 -3.71
N ARG A 246 -1.59 -14.52 -5.04
CA ARG A 246 -2.69 -13.94 -5.81
C ARG A 246 -2.96 -14.83 -7.03
N GLY A 247 -4.10 -15.55 -7.02
CA GLY A 247 -4.41 -16.52 -8.06
C GLY A 247 -3.28 -17.53 -8.28
N PRO A 248 -2.77 -17.67 -9.53
CA PRO A 248 -1.75 -18.65 -9.85
C PRO A 248 -0.33 -18.26 -9.39
N VAL A 249 -0.11 -17.04 -8.86
CA VAL A 249 1.23 -16.52 -8.57
C VAL A 249 1.49 -16.45 -7.08
N PHE A 250 2.63 -17.01 -6.65
CA PHE A 250 3.23 -16.78 -5.35
C PHE A 250 4.29 -15.69 -5.47
N PHE A 251 4.12 -14.62 -4.70
CA PHE A 251 5.03 -13.49 -4.69
C PHE A 251 5.95 -13.54 -3.49
N VAL A 252 7.23 -13.28 -3.75
CA VAL A 252 8.26 -13.05 -2.72
C VAL A 252 8.69 -11.60 -2.83
N VAL A 253 8.35 -10.79 -1.83
CA VAL A 253 8.76 -9.39 -1.74
C VAL A 253 9.99 -9.32 -0.86
N LEU A 254 11.09 -8.79 -1.42
CA LEU A 254 12.37 -8.66 -0.75
C LEU A 254 12.76 -7.18 -0.62
N ASP A 255 13.51 -6.90 0.44
CA ASP A 255 14.08 -5.58 0.69
C ASP A 255 15.60 -5.61 0.53
N GLY A 256 16.09 -4.93 -0.50
CA GLY A 256 17.54 -4.79 -0.74
C GLY A 256 18.25 -3.87 0.24
N CYS A 257 17.51 -3.11 1.06
CA CYS A 257 18.03 -2.08 1.96
C CYS A 257 18.84 -0.99 1.23
N GLU A 258 19.87 -0.46 1.88
CA GLU A 258 20.75 0.57 1.34
C GLU A 258 21.76 0.03 0.33
N ASP A 259 22.14 0.86 -0.62
CA ASP A 259 23.06 0.53 -1.71
C ASP A 259 24.55 0.55 -1.30
N LYS A 260 24.89 1.17 -0.17
CA LYS A 260 26.26 1.31 0.34
C LYS A 260 26.48 0.50 1.61
N PRO A 261 27.75 0.21 2.01
CA PRO A 261 28.03 -0.52 3.24
C PRO A 261 27.60 0.25 4.48
N ASP A 262 27.29 -0.46 5.56
CA ASP A 262 26.87 0.14 6.84
C ASP A 262 27.88 1.15 7.40
N SER A 263 29.16 1.01 7.04
CA SER A 263 30.24 1.93 7.41
C SER A 263 30.29 3.24 6.61
N ASP A 264 29.40 3.40 5.61
CA ASP A 264 29.38 4.64 4.82
C ASP A 264 29.04 5.85 5.70
N ILE A 265 29.82 6.93 5.53
CA ILE A 265 29.71 8.15 6.35
C ILE A 265 28.29 8.77 6.30
N ARG A 266 27.54 8.56 5.22
CA ARG A 266 26.19 9.07 5.03
C ARG A 266 25.18 8.47 5.98
N TYR A 267 25.47 7.33 6.59
CA TYR A 267 24.60 6.66 7.56
C TYR A 267 24.93 6.99 9.01
N TYR A 268 26.00 7.74 9.26
CA TYR A 268 26.39 8.20 10.61
C TYR A 268 26.53 7.05 11.63
N GLY A 269 26.87 5.84 11.19
CA GLY A 269 26.94 4.64 12.04
C GLY A 269 25.57 4.12 12.49
N LEU A 270 24.47 4.51 11.85
CA LEU A 270 23.11 4.08 12.20
C LEU A 270 22.55 2.98 11.26
N SER A 271 23.27 2.64 10.18
CA SER A 271 22.84 1.55 9.30
C SER A 271 23.18 0.19 9.91
N THR A 272 22.26 -0.76 9.75
CA THR A 272 22.40 -2.19 10.07
C THR A 272 21.86 -3.03 8.92
N ALA A 273 22.01 -2.54 7.70
CA ALA A 273 21.42 -3.12 6.50
C ALA A 273 21.97 -4.52 6.22
N ASP A 274 23.26 -4.76 6.48
CA ASP A 274 23.88 -6.08 6.26
C ASP A 274 23.28 -7.14 7.18
N ALA A 275 23.14 -6.84 8.48
CA ALA A 275 22.50 -7.75 9.43
C ALA A 275 21.02 -8.02 9.07
N TYR A 276 20.32 -7.00 8.59
CA TYR A 276 18.93 -7.12 8.17
C TYR A 276 18.79 -8.00 6.92
N ARG A 277 19.70 -7.91 5.95
CA ARG A 277 19.75 -8.81 4.79
C ARG A 277 20.02 -10.26 5.20
N GLU A 278 20.91 -10.50 6.18
CA GLU A 278 21.18 -11.84 6.71
C GLU A 278 19.95 -12.45 7.40
N GLN A 279 19.23 -11.67 8.21
CA GLN A 279 17.96 -12.07 8.81
C GLN A 279 16.94 -12.45 7.72
N GLN A 280 16.82 -11.63 6.70
CA GLN A 280 15.93 -11.84 5.57
C GLN A 280 16.30 -13.11 4.77
N ALA A 281 17.60 -13.37 4.57
CA ALA A 281 18.08 -14.59 3.91
C ALA A 281 17.71 -15.85 4.69
N GLN A 282 17.74 -15.83 6.03
CA GLN A 282 17.28 -16.95 6.86
C GLN A 282 15.78 -17.20 6.68
N TRP A 283 14.97 -16.13 6.70
CA TRP A 283 13.54 -16.22 6.43
C TRP A 283 13.26 -16.77 5.03
N LEU A 284 13.98 -16.27 4.01
CA LEU A 284 13.81 -16.68 2.60
C LEU A 284 14.05 -18.18 2.39
N ARG A 285 15.03 -18.78 3.08
CA ARG A 285 15.25 -20.26 3.07
C ARG A 285 14.01 -21.01 3.53
N GLY A 286 13.33 -20.51 4.56
CA GLY A 286 12.06 -21.09 5.02
C GLY A 286 10.95 -20.95 3.99
N VAL A 287 10.89 -19.80 3.30
CA VAL A 287 9.89 -19.55 2.25
C VAL A 287 10.04 -20.53 1.09
N VAL A 288 11.23 -20.67 0.53
CA VAL A 288 11.44 -21.55 -0.65
C VAL A 288 11.28 -23.05 -0.30
N ALA A 289 11.46 -23.41 0.97
CA ALA A 289 11.19 -24.76 1.47
C ALA A 289 9.69 -25.01 1.75
N GLY A 290 8.87 -23.97 1.78
CA GLY A 290 7.44 -24.06 2.11
C GLY A 290 6.61 -24.68 0.99
N GLU A 291 5.49 -25.32 1.36
CA GLU A 291 4.59 -25.98 0.42
C GLU A 291 3.87 -24.97 -0.49
N GLU A 292 3.42 -23.84 0.04
CA GLU A 292 2.75 -22.79 -0.73
C GLU A 292 3.63 -22.25 -1.86
N PHE A 293 4.93 -22.07 -1.58
CA PHE A 293 5.90 -21.66 -2.60
C PHE A 293 6.06 -22.77 -3.64
N ARG A 294 6.29 -24.03 -3.21
CA ARG A 294 6.58 -25.15 -4.14
C ARG A 294 5.38 -25.54 -5.00
N SER A 295 4.17 -25.46 -4.45
CA SER A 295 2.93 -25.82 -5.15
C SER A 295 2.39 -24.70 -6.06
N ALA A 296 2.92 -23.50 -5.99
CA ALA A 296 2.43 -22.39 -6.80
C ALA A 296 2.72 -22.61 -8.28
N PRO A 297 1.76 -22.36 -9.19
CA PRO A 297 1.99 -22.42 -10.64
C PRO A 297 3.11 -21.50 -11.10
N TYR A 298 3.20 -20.31 -10.53
CA TYR A 298 4.25 -19.32 -10.82
C TYR A 298 4.81 -18.72 -9.53
N ARG A 299 6.09 -18.32 -9.59
CA ARG A 299 6.82 -17.66 -8.49
C ARG A 299 7.50 -16.41 -9.02
N ILE A 300 7.09 -15.26 -8.51
CA ILE A 300 7.63 -13.95 -8.92
C ILE A 300 8.31 -13.29 -7.72
N VAL A 301 9.54 -12.85 -7.90
CA VAL A 301 10.27 -12.05 -6.92
C VAL A 301 10.11 -10.57 -7.26
N LEU A 302 9.74 -9.78 -6.25
CA LEU A 302 9.70 -8.32 -6.31
C LEU A 302 10.82 -7.80 -5.40
N ILE A 303 11.79 -7.12 -5.96
CA ILE A 303 12.89 -6.48 -5.24
C ILE A 303 13.31 -5.22 -5.99
N HIS A 304 13.63 -4.15 -5.26
CA HIS A 304 14.00 -2.91 -5.94
C HIS A 304 15.38 -3.00 -6.62
N MET A 305 16.42 -3.36 -5.87
CA MET A 305 17.77 -3.48 -6.41
C MET A 305 18.00 -4.86 -7.05
N PRO A 306 18.51 -4.93 -8.29
CA PRO A 306 18.82 -6.20 -8.94
C PRO A 306 20.17 -6.76 -8.48
N PRO A 307 20.42 -8.10 -8.57
CA PRO A 307 21.77 -8.65 -8.50
C PRO A 307 22.60 -8.19 -9.70
N ASN A 308 23.94 -8.08 -9.59
CA ASN A 308 24.79 -7.51 -10.61
C ASN A 308 26.08 -8.28 -10.92
N LYS A 309 26.16 -9.58 -10.63
CA LYS A 309 27.26 -10.52 -10.94
C LYS A 309 28.66 -9.95 -10.62
N GLY A 310 28.90 -9.65 -9.35
CA GLY A 310 30.17 -9.12 -8.88
C GLY A 310 30.47 -7.68 -9.28
N ARG A 311 29.46 -6.94 -9.77
CA ARG A 311 29.54 -5.54 -10.16
C ARG A 311 28.49 -4.74 -9.40
N GLY A 312 28.73 -3.44 -9.26
CA GLY A 312 27.75 -2.54 -8.67
C GLY A 312 28.08 -2.12 -7.24
N TRP A 313 27.08 -1.60 -6.56
CA TRP A 313 27.20 -1.11 -5.18
C TRP A 313 27.15 -2.26 -4.18
N HIS A 314 27.56 -1.99 -2.95
CA HIS A 314 27.58 -2.99 -1.86
C HIS A 314 26.24 -3.73 -1.70
N GLY A 315 25.11 -3.02 -1.71
CA GLY A 315 23.78 -3.63 -1.57
C GLY A 315 23.46 -4.67 -2.64
N GLU A 316 23.81 -4.41 -3.91
CA GLU A 316 23.64 -5.36 -5.00
C GLU A 316 24.53 -6.60 -4.84
N LEU A 317 25.76 -6.42 -4.36
CA LEU A 317 26.67 -7.53 -4.08
C LEU A 317 26.20 -8.38 -2.91
N GLU A 318 25.59 -7.77 -1.89
CA GLU A 318 25.00 -8.49 -0.76
C GLU A 318 23.72 -9.27 -1.17
N ILE A 319 22.87 -8.72 -2.05
CA ILE A 319 21.75 -9.44 -2.65
C ILE A 319 22.26 -10.66 -3.42
N GLU A 320 23.32 -10.50 -4.21
CA GLU A 320 23.95 -11.60 -4.93
C GLU A 320 24.50 -12.66 -3.99
N ARG A 321 25.17 -12.26 -2.93
CA ARG A 321 25.80 -13.16 -1.95
C ARG A 321 24.75 -13.92 -1.12
N LEU A 322 23.66 -13.25 -0.70
CA LEU A 322 22.73 -13.78 0.30
C LEU A 322 21.45 -14.35 -0.29
N PHE A 323 20.85 -13.68 -1.27
CA PHE A 323 19.53 -14.07 -1.78
C PHE A 323 19.62 -14.94 -3.03
N LEU A 324 20.53 -14.61 -3.95
CA LEU A 324 20.61 -15.32 -5.22
C LEU A 324 20.87 -16.83 -5.05
N PRO A 325 21.79 -17.30 -4.15
CA PRO A 325 21.99 -18.75 -3.95
C PRO A 325 20.78 -19.49 -3.36
N ILE A 326 19.82 -18.78 -2.77
CA ILE A 326 18.59 -19.36 -2.24
C ILE A 326 17.51 -19.41 -3.34
N LEU A 327 17.50 -18.44 -4.22
CA LEU A 327 16.51 -18.31 -5.29
C LEU A 327 16.89 -19.17 -6.51
N ASP A 328 18.19 -19.26 -6.80
CA ASP A 328 18.73 -20.06 -7.90
C ASP A 328 18.37 -21.55 -7.71
N GLY A 329 17.87 -22.20 -8.74
CA GLY A 329 17.37 -23.58 -8.68
C GLY A 329 16.08 -23.77 -7.87
N SER A 330 15.51 -22.72 -7.23
CA SER A 330 14.26 -22.86 -6.48
C SER A 330 13.00 -22.81 -7.33
N GLY A 331 13.17 -22.47 -8.62
CA GLY A 331 12.09 -22.42 -9.59
C GLY A 331 11.37 -21.09 -9.66
N ILE A 332 12.07 -19.97 -9.48
CA ILE A 332 11.57 -18.64 -9.79
C ILE A 332 11.28 -18.54 -11.31
N ASP A 333 10.16 -17.94 -11.65
CA ASP A 333 9.77 -17.72 -13.04
C ASP A 333 10.16 -16.31 -13.53
N LEU A 334 10.22 -15.32 -12.64
CA LEU A 334 10.55 -13.93 -12.97
C LEU A 334 11.00 -13.16 -11.74
N MET A 335 12.02 -12.31 -11.88
CA MET A 335 12.37 -11.27 -10.92
C MET A 335 12.10 -9.90 -11.52
N LEU A 336 11.43 -9.02 -10.78
CA LEU A 336 11.09 -7.67 -11.18
C LEU A 336 11.85 -6.66 -10.30
N CYS A 337 12.60 -5.77 -10.95
CA CYS A 337 13.48 -4.79 -10.32
C CYS A 337 13.28 -3.37 -10.86
N GLY A 338 13.83 -2.38 -10.16
CA GLY A 338 14.01 -0.98 -10.56
C GLY A 338 15.45 -0.55 -10.46
N HIS A 339 15.74 0.56 -9.74
CA HIS A 339 17.03 1.06 -9.30
C HIS A 339 17.89 1.71 -10.38
N TYR A 340 17.94 1.18 -11.60
CA TYR A 340 18.83 1.69 -12.65
C TYR A 340 18.20 2.78 -13.52
N HIS A 341 16.94 3.13 -13.30
CA HIS A 341 16.18 4.12 -14.07
C HIS A 341 16.14 3.86 -15.58
N ARG A 342 16.47 2.64 -16.00
CA ARG A 342 16.50 2.23 -17.42
C ARG A 342 16.04 0.79 -17.57
N TYR A 343 15.34 0.53 -18.66
CA TYR A 343 14.88 -0.81 -18.97
C TYR A 343 16.05 -1.75 -19.28
N GLN A 344 16.00 -2.99 -18.74
CA GLN A 344 16.85 -4.12 -19.10
C GLN A 344 16.03 -5.42 -18.99
N TRP A 345 16.23 -6.32 -19.93
CA TRP A 345 15.78 -7.71 -19.87
C TRP A 345 16.99 -8.63 -19.88
N ILE A 346 17.07 -9.53 -18.92
CA ILE A 346 18.24 -10.38 -18.70
C ILE A 346 17.72 -11.81 -18.51
N ASP A 347 18.05 -12.66 -19.47
CA ASP A 347 17.65 -14.08 -19.51
C ASP A 347 18.81 -15.03 -19.85
N ASP A 348 20.05 -14.52 -19.82
CA ASP A 348 21.26 -15.17 -20.30
C ASP A 348 22.28 -15.51 -19.20
N LEU A 349 21.85 -15.60 -17.95
CA LEU A 349 22.70 -15.82 -16.78
C LEU A 349 23.74 -14.71 -16.52
N SER A 350 23.67 -13.58 -17.25
CA SER A 350 24.63 -12.48 -17.09
C SER A 350 24.61 -11.84 -15.71
N ARG A 351 23.55 -12.04 -14.94
CA ARG A 351 23.38 -11.61 -13.55
C ARG A 351 23.54 -12.74 -12.53
N GLY A 352 23.89 -13.96 -12.96
CA GLY A 352 24.09 -15.11 -12.09
C GLY A 352 22.81 -15.81 -11.64
N ALA A 353 21.64 -15.49 -12.23
CA ALA A 353 20.36 -16.12 -11.94
C ALA A 353 19.98 -17.12 -13.03
N ASP A 354 19.32 -18.22 -12.67
CA ASP A 354 18.76 -19.22 -13.61
C ASP A 354 17.34 -18.86 -14.09
N PHE A 355 16.89 -17.65 -13.81
CA PHE A 355 15.58 -17.11 -14.15
C PHE A 355 15.70 -15.70 -14.77
N PRO A 356 14.74 -15.27 -15.58
CA PRO A 356 14.77 -13.94 -16.18
C PRO A 356 14.58 -12.83 -15.13
N ILE A 357 15.29 -11.72 -15.34
CA ILE A 357 15.21 -10.50 -14.55
C ILE A 357 14.78 -9.35 -15.47
N LEU A 358 13.70 -8.67 -15.11
CA LEU A 358 13.31 -7.41 -15.73
C LEU A 358 13.67 -6.26 -14.79
N ILE A 359 14.47 -5.33 -15.25
CA ILE A 359 14.71 -4.04 -14.60
C ILE A 359 13.90 -3.01 -15.37
N ASN A 360 12.93 -2.41 -14.70
CA ASN A 360 12.07 -1.42 -15.33
C ASN A 360 12.71 -0.02 -15.29
N SER A 361 12.34 0.83 -16.25
CA SER A 361 12.76 2.24 -16.23
C SER A 361 11.94 3.04 -15.20
N ASN A 362 12.34 4.28 -14.96
CA ASN A 362 11.64 5.20 -14.06
C ASN A 362 10.60 6.08 -14.80
N SER A 363 10.28 5.76 -16.03
CA SER A 363 9.30 6.45 -16.88
C SER A 363 8.33 5.50 -17.57
N ASP A 364 8.41 4.20 -17.25
CA ASP A 364 7.53 3.18 -17.83
C ASP A 364 6.84 2.39 -16.70
N LYS A 365 5.68 1.82 -16.99
CA LYS A 365 5.07 0.77 -16.16
C LYS A 365 5.30 -0.60 -16.77
N THR A 366 5.47 -1.61 -15.95
CA THR A 366 5.43 -3.00 -16.36
C THR A 366 4.04 -3.58 -16.08
N VAL A 367 3.39 -4.10 -17.10
CA VAL A 367 2.13 -4.84 -17.01
C VAL A 367 2.43 -6.32 -17.13
N VAL A 368 2.06 -7.10 -16.11
CA VAL A 368 2.33 -8.55 -16.07
C VAL A 368 1.00 -9.28 -15.97
N THR A 369 0.77 -10.19 -16.92
CA THR A 369 -0.38 -11.10 -16.92
C THR A 369 0.12 -12.53 -16.79
N ALA A 370 -0.29 -13.23 -15.72
CA ALA A 370 0.04 -14.64 -15.51
C ALA A 370 -1.23 -15.49 -15.67
N GLY A 371 -1.17 -16.53 -16.51
CA GLY A 371 -2.36 -17.33 -16.81
C GLY A 371 -2.01 -18.76 -17.27
N SER A 372 -2.98 -19.44 -17.88
CA SER A 372 -2.83 -20.85 -18.27
C SER A 372 -1.71 -21.13 -19.28
N LYS A 373 -1.29 -20.11 -20.05
CA LYS A 373 -0.29 -20.23 -21.12
C LYS A 373 1.12 -19.81 -20.68
N GLY A 374 1.26 -19.11 -19.56
CA GLY A 374 2.54 -18.55 -19.12
C GLY A 374 2.38 -17.16 -18.51
N ILE A 375 3.46 -16.40 -18.55
CA ILE A 375 3.51 -15.00 -18.10
C ILE A 375 3.76 -14.12 -19.33
N ASP A 376 2.84 -13.22 -19.61
CA ASP A 376 2.99 -12.16 -20.60
C ASP A 376 3.40 -10.87 -19.89
N ILE A 377 4.42 -10.18 -20.42
CA ILE A 377 4.99 -8.98 -19.84
C ILE A 377 4.99 -7.89 -20.91
N ARG A 378 4.40 -6.75 -20.61
CA ARG A 378 4.42 -5.55 -21.45
C ARG A 378 5.03 -4.39 -20.67
N VAL A 379 5.97 -3.68 -21.25
CA VAL A 379 6.48 -2.41 -20.75
C VAL A 379 5.80 -1.30 -21.52
N VAL A 380 5.15 -0.41 -20.80
CA VAL A 380 4.28 0.64 -21.35
C VAL A 380 4.78 2.00 -20.88
N ASP A 381 5.00 2.92 -21.80
CA ASP A 381 5.50 4.25 -21.52
C ASP A 381 4.40 5.20 -21.00
N THR A 382 4.76 6.47 -20.73
CA THR A 382 3.84 7.51 -20.25
C THR A 382 2.82 7.95 -21.30
N ALA A 383 3.01 7.62 -22.58
CA ALA A 383 2.02 7.87 -23.62
C ALA A 383 0.97 6.75 -23.73
N GLY A 384 1.22 5.61 -23.07
CA GLY A 384 0.39 4.42 -23.13
C GLY A 384 0.79 3.44 -24.24
N ASP A 385 1.94 3.67 -24.89
CA ASP A 385 2.45 2.81 -25.95
C ASP A 385 3.25 1.64 -25.38
N VAL A 386 3.04 0.44 -25.92
CA VAL A 386 3.83 -0.75 -25.56
C VAL A 386 5.20 -0.65 -26.22
N VAL A 387 6.24 -0.45 -25.41
CA VAL A 387 7.63 -0.27 -25.89
C VAL A 387 8.44 -1.55 -25.88
N LYS A 388 8.08 -2.54 -25.03
CA LYS A 388 8.69 -3.88 -24.95
C LYS A 388 7.66 -4.93 -24.61
N GLU A 389 7.89 -6.15 -25.10
CA GLU A 389 7.08 -7.34 -24.77
C GLU A 389 7.97 -8.55 -24.53
N HIS A 390 7.63 -9.36 -23.52
CA HIS A 390 8.26 -10.64 -23.24
C HIS A 390 7.21 -11.68 -22.90
N LYS A 391 7.57 -12.95 -23.13
CA LYS A 391 6.73 -14.10 -22.78
C LYS A 391 7.57 -15.17 -22.10
N ILE A 392 7.09 -15.65 -20.99
CA ILE A 392 7.66 -16.80 -20.30
C ILE A 392 6.64 -17.93 -20.41
N PRO A 393 6.95 -18.99 -21.16
CA PRO A 393 6.04 -20.12 -21.30
C PRO A 393 5.78 -20.78 -19.95
N LYS A 394 4.61 -21.38 -19.78
CA LYS A 394 4.33 -22.19 -18.61
C LYS A 394 5.30 -23.38 -18.56
N ASN A 395 6.08 -23.45 -17.49
CA ASN A 395 6.90 -24.61 -17.22
C ASN A 395 6.00 -25.76 -16.75
N ASN A 396 6.07 -26.90 -17.42
CA ASN A 396 5.45 -28.14 -16.97
C ASN A 396 6.35 -28.75 -15.86
N ARG A 397 6.28 -28.19 -14.66
CA ARG A 397 6.97 -28.71 -13.45
C ARG A 397 6.07 -29.66 -12.69
#